data_acb61403fd163a2e07191d893a45e2d7
#
_entry.id   acb61403fd163a2e07191d893a45e2d7
#
_cell.length_a   1.000
_cell.length_b   1.000
_cell.length_c   1.000
_cell.angle_alpha   90.00
_cell.angle_beta   90.00
_cell.angle_gamma   90.00
#
_symmetry.space_group_name_H-M   'P 1'
#
loop_
_entity.id
_entity.type
_entity.pdbx_description
1 polymer ?
#
loop_
_entity_poly.entity_id
_entity_poly.type
_entity_poly.pdbx_seq_one_letter_code
_entity_poly.pdbx_strand_id
1 'polypeptide(L)'
;MPPSERSAATPAVARPARSGPAVSEPAAVAEVAELAAAIRRAIEDAGDPTRAERERAYLKSDRRFVGCGVPAARRIVRTQLGEIGWPRSARHDDVAELAAELWDGPFFECRRAAVEVLVRCVATLGVDDLSWIERWIRDGETWAIVDELATHVVGPVFAADRSAVGGVLDRWAVDPDSFWVRRAAMLALLVPLRTSDEDWDRFCGYAVPLLGEREFFIRKAIGWILRDVSRRRPDPVRCFVAEHRERMSGVTLREATKYLA
;
A
#
# COMPACT_ATOMS: atom_id res chain seq x y z
N MET A 1 24.65 34.55 -0.09
CA MET A 1 23.28 34.35 -0.59
C MET A 1 23.18 32.93 -1.09
N PRO A 2 22.43 32.03 -0.48
CA PRO A 2 22.16 30.70 -1.04
C PRO A 2 21.06 30.82 -2.13
N PRO A 3 21.04 29.94 -3.14
CA PRO A 3 20.04 29.96 -4.19
C PRO A 3 18.69 29.49 -3.65
N SER A 4 17.63 30.19 -4.09
CA SER A 4 16.24 29.89 -3.79
C SER A 4 15.84 28.53 -4.33
N GLU A 5 15.49 27.60 -3.46
CA GLU A 5 14.83 26.35 -3.82
C GLU A 5 13.44 26.65 -4.40
N ARG A 6 13.28 26.34 -5.67
CA ARG A 6 11.96 26.31 -6.31
C ARG A 6 11.22 25.10 -5.78
N SER A 7 10.17 25.34 -5.02
CA SER A 7 9.17 24.32 -4.71
C SER A 7 8.63 23.76 -6.03
N ALA A 8 9.02 22.54 -6.35
CA ALA A 8 8.44 21.79 -7.45
C ALA A 8 7.05 21.34 -7.00
N ALA A 9 6.01 21.91 -7.60
CA ALA A 9 4.66 21.41 -7.45
C ALA A 9 4.64 19.95 -7.91
N THR A 10 4.23 19.04 -7.01
CA THR A 10 4.02 17.62 -7.31
C THR A 10 3.00 17.55 -8.47
N PRO A 11 3.32 16.90 -9.60
CA PRO A 11 2.36 16.76 -10.67
C PRO A 11 1.18 15.93 -10.19
N ALA A 12 -0.05 16.37 -10.49
CA ALA A 12 -1.26 15.62 -10.20
C ALA A 12 -1.14 14.20 -10.76
N VAL A 13 -1.47 13.21 -9.93
CA VAL A 13 -1.44 11.79 -10.33
C VAL A 13 -2.38 11.60 -11.52
N ALA A 14 -1.85 11.12 -12.63
CA ALA A 14 -2.66 10.87 -13.81
C ALA A 14 -3.75 9.83 -13.46
N ARG A 15 -5.01 10.17 -13.76
CA ARG A 15 -6.14 9.23 -13.65
C ARG A 15 -5.82 7.95 -14.41
N PRO A 16 -6.22 6.78 -13.90
CA PRO A 16 -6.03 5.54 -14.62
C PRO A 16 -6.66 5.67 -16.01
N ALA A 17 -5.91 5.28 -17.04
CA ALA A 17 -6.43 5.28 -18.40
C ALA A 17 -7.59 4.28 -18.49
N ARG A 18 -8.73 4.71 -19.00
CA ARG A 18 -9.90 3.86 -19.20
C ARG A 18 -9.56 2.78 -20.25
N SER A 19 -9.50 1.53 -19.83
CA SER A 19 -9.34 0.40 -20.73
C SER A 19 -10.72 -0.16 -21.09
N GLY A 20 -11.23 0.14 -22.28
CA GLY A 20 -12.43 -0.47 -22.87
C GLY A 20 -13.52 0.53 -23.28
N PRO A 21 -14.41 0.17 -24.23
CA PRO A 21 -15.47 1.01 -24.71
C PRO A 21 -16.68 0.99 -23.77
N ALA A 22 -16.60 1.62 -22.63
CA ALA A 22 -17.76 1.99 -21.84
C ALA A 22 -17.53 3.42 -21.36
N VAL A 23 -18.12 4.34 -22.08
CA VAL A 23 -18.33 5.71 -21.58
C VAL A 23 -19.17 5.55 -20.32
N SER A 24 -18.56 5.77 -19.15
CA SER A 24 -19.33 5.87 -17.90
C SER A 24 -20.40 6.93 -18.15
N GLU A 25 -21.66 6.58 -17.91
CA GLU A 25 -22.73 7.54 -18.10
C GLU A 25 -22.46 8.75 -17.19
N PRO A 26 -22.72 9.98 -17.64
CA PRO A 26 -22.48 11.19 -16.84
C PRO A 26 -23.10 11.13 -15.43
N ALA A 27 -24.18 10.38 -15.27
CA ALA A 27 -24.85 10.12 -13.99
C ALA A 27 -23.95 9.31 -13.05
N ALA A 28 -23.27 8.26 -13.51
CA ALA A 28 -22.41 7.42 -12.68
C ALA A 28 -21.18 8.19 -12.17
N VAL A 29 -20.60 9.05 -12.99
CA VAL A 29 -19.49 9.95 -12.59
C VAL A 29 -19.92 10.93 -11.50
N ALA A 30 -21.13 11.48 -11.60
CA ALA A 30 -21.67 12.40 -10.59
C ALA A 30 -21.89 11.65 -9.25
N GLU A 31 -22.42 10.43 -9.29
CA GLU A 31 -22.63 9.60 -8.09
C GLU A 31 -21.30 9.25 -7.37
N VAL A 32 -20.24 8.92 -8.13
CA VAL A 32 -18.90 8.65 -7.57
C VAL A 32 -18.32 9.91 -6.92
N ALA A 33 -18.44 11.08 -7.55
CA ALA A 33 -17.95 12.33 -7.00
C ALA A 33 -18.72 12.74 -5.72
N GLU A 34 -20.02 12.52 -5.67
CA GLU A 34 -20.86 12.76 -4.48
C GLU A 34 -20.45 11.82 -3.34
N LEU A 35 -20.22 10.55 -3.63
CA LEU A 35 -19.75 9.57 -2.66
C LEU A 35 -18.37 9.95 -2.10
N ALA A 36 -17.44 10.34 -2.96
CA ALA A 36 -16.13 10.83 -2.53
C ALA A 36 -16.25 12.05 -1.61
N ALA A 37 -17.14 12.99 -1.96
CA ALA A 37 -17.40 14.17 -1.13
C ALA A 37 -18.04 13.80 0.22
N ALA A 38 -18.96 12.83 0.25
CA ALA A 38 -19.58 12.35 1.48
C ALA A 38 -18.55 11.69 2.40
N ILE A 39 -17.68 10.82 1.86
CA ILE A 39 -16.59 10.19 2.60
C ILE A 39 -15.64 11.26 3.17
N ARG A 40 -15.23 12.24 2.36
CA ARG A 40 -14.36 13.34 2.81
C ARG A 40 -14.96 14.13 3.96
N ARG A 41 -16.22 14.54 3.83
CA ARG A 41 -16.94 15.27 4.91
C ARG A 41 -17.00 14.44 6.19
N ALA A 42 -17.42 13.20 6.12
CA ALA A 42 -17.51 12.32 7.28
C ALA A 42 -16.16 12.09 7.99
N ILE A 43 -15.06 12.04 7.22
CA ILE A 43 -13.71 11.95 7.78
C ILE A 43 -13.31 13.27 8.46
N GLU A 44 -13.60 14.40 7.84
CA GLU A 44 -13.31 15.73 8.40
C GLU A 44 -14.09 15.98 9.68
N ASP A 45 -15.39 15.64 9.71
CA ASP A 45 -16.27 15.74 10.88
C ASP A 45 -15.81 14.83 12.06
N ALA A 46 -15.19 13.69 11.75
CA ALA A 46 -14.60 12.78 12.74
C ALA A 46 -13.16 13.15 13.15
N GLY A 47 -12.68 14.30 12.72
CA GLY A 47 -11.34 14.79 12.97
C GLY A 47 -11.08 15.18 14.43
N ASP A 48 -9.81 15.12 14.83
CA ASP A 48 -9.30 15.54 16.14
C ASP A 48 -7.99 16.30 15.92
N PRO A 49 -7.96 17.63 16.13
CA PRO A 49 -6.77 18.45 15.89
C PRO A 49 -5.53 17.98 16.67
N THR A 50 -5.70 17.49 17.90
CA THR A 50 -4.60 17.00 18.72
C THR A 50 -4.00 15.71 18.15
N ARG A 51 -4.86 14.83 17.61
CA ARG A 51 -4.42 13.62 16.90
C ARG A 51 -3.77 13.98 15.57
N ALA A 52 -4.32 14.92 14.82
CA ALA A 52 -3.79 15.37 13.53
C ALA A 52 -2.34 15.79 13.66
N GLU A 53 -2.02 16.62 14.64
CA GLU A 53 -0.66 17.09 14.90
C GLU A 53 0.29 15.95 15.26
N ARG A 54 -0.14 15.05 16.16
CA ARG A 54 0.65 13.88 16.56
C ARG A 54 0.90 12.91 15.40
N GLU A 55 -0.13 12.60 14.59
CA GLU A 55 0.01 11.71 13.45
C GLU A 55 0.91 12.31 12.37
N ARG A 56 0.78 13.61 12.08
CA ARG A 56 1.64 14.32 11.15
C ARG A 56 3.11 14.26 11.57
N ALA A 57 3.38 14.56 12.84
CA ALA A 57 4.74 14.51 13.40
C ALA A 57 5.31 13.07 13.38
N TYR A 58 4.49 12.08 13.72
CA TYR A 58 4.90 10.67 13.73
C TYR A 58 5.22 10.12 12.33
N LEU A 59 4.41 10.48 11.34
CA LEU A 59 4.61 10.05 9.95
C LEU A 59 5.62 10.93 9.20
N LYS A 60 6.02 12.07 9.78
CA LYS A 60 6.92 13.04 9.16
C LYS A 60 6.42 13.49 7.78
N SER A 61 5.13 13.69 7.66
CA SER A 61 4.49 14.08 6.40
C SER A 61 4.21 15.59 6.38
N ASP A 62 4.38 16.21 5.23
CA ASP A 62 4.06 17.63 5.02
C ASP A 62 2.58 17.86 4.67
N ARG A 63 1.81 16.79 4.49
CA ARG A 63 0.38 16.89 4.20
C ARG A 63 -0.41 17.42 5.39
N ARG A 64 -1.56 18.06 5.08
CA ARG A 64 -2.57 18.36 6.11
C ARG A 64 -3.15 17.06 6.66
N PHE A 65 -3.38 17.01 7.96
CA PHE A 65 -4.11 15.94 8.65
C PHE A 65 -5.35 16.54 9.31
N VAL A 66 -6.42 15.78 9.39
CA VAL A 66 -7.63 16.11 10.14
C VAL A 66 -7.72 15.33 11.46
N GLY A 67 -6.94 14.25 11.59
CA GLY A 67 -6.87 13.46 12.81
C GLY A 67 -8.00 12.44 12.94
N CYS A 68 -8.63 12.02 11.85
CA CYS A 68 -9.52 10.89 11.83
C CYS A 68 -8.71 9.59 11.92
N GLY A 69 -8.73 8.94 13.08
CA GLY A 69 -7.96 7.72 13.31
C GLY A 69 -8.36 6.58 12.38
N VAL A 70 -7.41 5.67 12.11
CA VAL A 70 -7.58 4.54 11.18
C VAL A 70 -8.89 3.74 11.39
N PRO A 71 -9.28 3.35 12.63
CA PRO A 71 -10.53 2.59 12.82
C PRO A 71 -11.78 3.39 12.42
N ALA A 72 -11.78 4.71 12.65
CA ALA A 72 -12.91 5.58 12.29
C ALA A 72 -12.98 5.75 10.77
N ALA A 73 -11.86 6.03 10.11
CA ALA A 73 -11.79 6.16 8.65
C ALA A 73 -12.26 4.86 7.94
N ARG A 74 -11.78 3.70 8.39
CA ARG A 74 -12.24 2.40 7.87
C ARG A 74 -13.74 2.16 8.07
N ARG A 75 -14.29 2.56 9.21
CA ARG A 75 -15.72 2.44 9.48
C ARG A 75 -16.53 3.36 8.56
N ILE A 76 -16.10 4.61 8.38
CA ILE A 76 -16.76 5.57 7.49
C ILE A 76 -16.81 5.02 6.06
N VAL A 77 -15.67 4.63 5.49
CA VAL A 77 -15.61 4.05 4.14
C VAL A 77 -16.53 2.83 4.04
N ARG A 78 -16.46 1.90 4.99
CA ARG A 78 -17.31 0.70 5.00
C ARG A 78 -18.81 1.04 5.00
N THR A 79 -19.21 2.00 5.81
CA THR A 79 -20.63 2.42 5.91
C THR A 79 -21.09 3.03 4.60
N GLN A 80 -20.37 3.99 4.06
CA GLN A 80 -20.71 4.67 2.80
C GLN A 80 -20.76 3.71 1.60
N LEU A 81 -19.80 2.80 1.49
CA LEU A 81 -19.83 1.77 0.45
C LEU A 81 -20.99 0.77 0.64
N GLY A 82 -21.31 0.45 1.89
CA GLY A 82 -22.44 -0.46 2.21
C GLY A 82 -23.79 0.11 1.83
N GLU A 83 -24.00 1.42 1.94
CA GLU A 83 -25.23 2.12 1.55
C GLU A 83 -25.55 1.99 0.05
N ILE A 84 -24.52 1.85 -0.79
CA ILE A 84 -24.65 1.65 -2.24
C ILE A 84 -24.45 0.19 -2.68
N GLY A 85 -24.38 -0.75 -1.72
CA GLY A 85 -24.28 -2.19 -1.98
C GLY A 85 -22.89 -2.71 -2.33
N TRP A 86 -21.83 -1.86 -2.24
CA TRP A 86 -20.45 -2.30 -2.49
C TRP A 86 -19.91 -3.14 -1.33
N PRO A 87 -18.98 -4.07 -1.60
CA PRO A 87 -18.29 -4.34 -2.89
C PRO A 87 -19.05 -5.24 -3.87
N ARG A 88 -20.23 -5.78 -3.52
CA ARG A 88 -20.91 -6.79 -4.35
C ARG A 88 -21.34 -6.27 -5.73
N SER A 89 -21.77 -5.01 -5.81
CA SER A 89 -22.22 -4.35 -7.03
C SER A 89 -21.17 -3.42 -7.63
N ALA A 90 -19.95 -3.39 -7.05
CA ALA A 90 -18.89 -2.49 -7.49
C ALA A 90 -18.38 -2.86 -8.90
N ARG A 91 -18.32 -1.86 -9.78
CA ARG A 91 -17.68 -1.98 -11.08
C ARG A 91 -16.26 -1.49 -10.98
N HIS A 92 -15.36 -2.10 -11.75
CA HIS A 92 -13.94 -1.74 -11.78
C HIS A 92 -13.71 -0.22 -11.95
N ASP A 93 -14.32 0.37 -12.99
CA ASP A 93 -14.10 1.78 -13.32
C ASP A 93 -14.58 2.72 -12.21
N ASP A 94 -15.74 2.43 -11.60
CA ASP A 94 -16.28 3.22 -10.50
C ASP A 94 -15.38 3.15 -9.25
N VAL A 95 -14.82 1.97 -8.96
CA VAL A 95 -13.86 1.77 -7.86
C VAL A 95 -12.58 2.56 -8.11
N ALA A 96 -12.02 2.48 -9.32
CA ALA A 96 -10.81 3.19 -9.68
C ALA A 96 -11.03 4.71 -9.65
N GLU A 97 -12.18 5.20 -10.12
CA GLU A 97 -12.53 6.62 -10.09
C GLU A 97 -12.73 7.14 -8.66
N LEU A 98 -13.49 6.41 -7.83
CA LEU A 98 -13.68 6.79 -6.41
C LEU A 98 -12.34 6.84 -5.66
N ALA A 99 -11.51 5.83 -5.87
CA ALA A 99 -10.21 5.79 -5.23
C ALA A 99 -9.32 6.96 -5.70
N ALA A 100 -9.34 7.33 -6.99
CA ALA A 100 -8.59 8.47 -7.52
C ALA A 100 -9.09 9.80 -6.95
N GLU A 101 -10.42 10.03 -6.92
CA GLU A 101 -11.03 11.23 -6.32
C GLU A 101 -10.65 11.40 -4.84
N LEU A 102 -10.58 10.30 -4.10
CA LEU A 102 -10.16 10.32 -2.70
C LEU A 102 -8.65 10.53 -2.57
N TRP A 103 -7.83 9.91 -3.43
CA TRP A 103 -6.37 10.04 -3.41
C TRP A 103 -5.90 11.47 -3.60
N ASP A 104 -6.56 12.20 -4.49
CA ASP A 104 -6.29 13.61 -4.78
C ASP A 104 -6.91 14.57 -3.74
N GLY A 105 -7.53 14.02 -2.70
CA GLY A 105 -8.18 14.79 -1.64
C GLY A 105 -7.21 15.66 -0.81
N PRO A 106 -7.74 16.67 -0.09
CA PRO A 106 -6.95 17.77 0.48
C PRO A 106 -6.18 17.40 1.76
N PHE A 107 -6.38 16.23 2.33
CA PHE A 107 -5.72 15.80 3.56
C PHE A 107 -5.34 14.32 3.54
N PHE A 108 -4.42 13.94 4.40
CA PHE A 108 -3.79 12.61 4.41
C PHE A 108 -4.79 11.45 4.51
N GLU A 109 -5.81 11.60 5.34
CA GLU A 109 -6.82 10.57 5.56
C GLU A 109 -7.67 10.29 4.32
N CYS A 110 -7.70 11.21 3.34
CA CYS A 110 -8.30 10.93 2.03
C CYS A 110 -7.54 9.82 1.30
N ARG A 111 -6.21 9.82 1.35
CA ARG A 111 -5.38 8.73 0.80
C ARG A 111 -5.62 7.40 1.52
N ARG A 112 -5.76 7.44 2.85
CA ARG A 112 -6.19 6.24 3.61
C ARG A 112 -7.54 5.72 3.17
N ALA A 113 -8.50 6.62 2.93
CA ALA A 113 -9.82 6.24 2.44
C ALA A 113 -9.75 5.64 1.03
N ALA A 114 -8.96 6.22 0.12
CA ALA A 114 -8.70 5.66 -1.19
C ALA A 114 -8.17 4.22 -1.12
N VAL A 115 -7.15 3.99 -0.28
CA VAL A 115 -6.61 2.64 -0.07
C VAL A 115 -7.66 1.70 0.52
N GLU A 116 -8.46 2.15 1.49
CA GLU A 116 -9.54 1.32 2.08
C GLU A 116 -10.61 0.95 1.05
N VAL A 117 -10.95 1.84 0.10
CA VAL A 117 -11.85 1.52 -1.03
C VAL A 117 -11.26 0.37 -1.86
N LEU A 118 -9.99 0.47 -2.25
CA LEU A 118 -9.31 -0.59 -3.01
C LEU A 118 -9.26 -1.91 -2.24
N VAL A 119 -8.94 -1.87 -0.94
CA VAL A 119 -8.92 -3.06 -0.09
C VAL A 119 -10.28 -3.76 -0.07
N ARG A 120 -11.38 -3.00 0.02
CA ARG A 120 -12.73 -3.56 0.07
C ARG A 120 -13.20 -4.11 -1.27
N CYS A 121 -12.78 -3.47 -2.33
CA CYS A 121 -13.16 -3.82 -3.69
C CYS A 121 -12.03 -4.55 -4.44
N VAL A 122 -11.05 -5.13 -3.72
CA VAL A 122 -9.84 -5.71 -4.32
C VAL A 122 -10.13 -6.80 -5.37
N ALA A 123 -11.28 -7.47 -5.26
CA ALA A 123 -11.71 -8.48 -6.24
C ALA A 123 -12.03 -7.89 -7.63
N THR A 124 -12.19 -6.57 -7.75
CA THR A 124 -12.39 -5.90 -9.05
C THR A 124 -11.08 -5.53 -9.75
N LEU A 125 -9.95 -5.64 -9.03
CA LEU A 125 -8.64 -5.21 -9.52
C LEU A 125 -7.89 -6.36 -10.20
N GLY A 126 -7.04 -6.00 -11.16
CA GLY A 126 -6.20 -6.94 -11.90
C GLY A 126 -4.78 -6.41 -12.13
N VAL A 127 -4.01 -7.13 -12.95
CA VAL A 127 -2.61 -6.79 -13.28
C VAL A 127 -2.48 -5.42 -13.93
N ASP A 128 -3.46 -5.00 -14.72
CA ASP A 128 -3.44 -3.71 -15.42
C ASP A 128 -3.48 -2.52 -14.45
N ASP A 129 -4.06 -2.71 -13.27
CA ASP A 129 -4.14 -1.68 -12.24
C ASP A 129 -2.80 -1.41 -11.57
N LEU A 130 -1.87 -2.36 -11.59
CA LEU A 130 -0.58 -2.22 -10.94
C LEU A 130 0.24 -1.05 -11.47
N SER A 131 -0.02 -0.60 -12.69
CA SER A 131 0.68 0.54 -13.29
C SER A 131 0.40 1.86 -12.56
N TRP A 132 -0.85 2.11 -12.17
CA TRP A 132 -1.22 3.31 -11.43
C TRP A 132 -1.09 3.11 -9.91
N ILE A 133 -1.23 1.89 -9.39
CA ILE A 133 -0.94 1.56 -7.99
C ILE A 133 0.55 1.77 -7.69
N GLU A 134 1.45 1.43 -8.61
CA GLU A 134 2.88 1.72 -8.49
C GLU A 134 3.14 3.22 -8.33
N ARG A 135 2.48 4.07 -9.12
CA ARG A 135 2.60 5.53 -8.95
C ARG A 135 2.16 5.98 -7.56
N TRP A 136 1.09 5.39 -7.03
CA TRP A 136 0.65 5.68 -5.66
C TRP A 136 1.62 5.18 -4.59
N ILE A 137 2.28 4.04 -4.80
CA ILE A 137 3.35 3.56 -3.92
C ILE A 137 4.53 4.54 -3.93
N ARG A 138 4.92 5.07 -5.10
CA ARG A 138 5.99 6.07 -5.22
C ARG A 138 5.62 7.39 -4.54
N ASP A 139 4.37 7.81 -4.68
CA ASP A 139 3.82 9.06 -4.12
C ASP A 139 3.29 8.88 -2.68
N GLY A 140 3.36 7.68 -2.13
CA GLY A 140 2.79 7.34 -0.83
C GLY A 140 3.48 8.00 0.38
N GLU A 141 4.72 8.46 0.21
CA GLU A 141 5.54 9.23 1.17
C GLU A 141 5.79 8.52 2.51
N THR A 142 4.92 7.61 2.92
CA THR A 142 5.00 6.96 4.23
C THR A 142 4.64 5.48 4.18
N TRP A 143 5.24 4.71 5.09
CA TRP A 143 4.91 3.30 5.29
C TRP A 143 3.41 3.06 5.56
N ALA A 144 2.71 4.03 6.17
CA ALA A 144 1.29 3.91 6.52
C ALA A 144 0.35 3.80 5.31
N ILE A 145 0.79 4.21 4.13
CA ILE A 145 0.10 4.06 2.85
C ILE A 145 0.68 2.87 2.07
N VAL A 146 2.01 2.83 1.95
CA VAL A 146 2.72 1.83 1.14
C VAL A 146 2.45 0.41 1.62
N ASP A 147 2.48 0.18 2.94
CA ASP A 147 2.29 -1.15 3.50
C ASP A 147 0.86 -1.68 3.30
N GLU A 148 -0.13 -0.80 3.44
CA GLU A 148 -1.54 -1.15 3.19
C GLU A 148 -1.77 -1.48 1.70
N LEU A 149 -1.26 -0.65 0.78
CA LEU A 149 -1.32 -0.94 -0.66
C LEU A 149 -0.63 -2.26 -0.98
N ALA A 150 0.58 -2.46 -0.49
CA ALA A 150 1.36 -3.65 -0.80
C ALA A 150 0.71 -4.93 -0.26
N THR A 151 0.31 -4.94 1.03
CA THR A 151 -0.17 -6.17 1.69
C THR A 151 -1.62 -6.48 1.39
N HIS A 152 -2.48 -5.46 1.24
CA HIS A 152 -3.93 -5.62 1.17
C HIS A 152 -4.54 -5.32 -0.20
N VAL A 153 -3.76 -4.75 -1.13
CA VAL A 153 -4.19 -4.56 -2.52
C VAL A 153 -3.33 -5.40 -3.45
N VAL A 154 -2.03 -5.11 -3.55
CA VAL A 154 -1.11 -5.82 -4.47
C VAL A 154 -0.99 -7.31 -4.13
N GLY A 155 -0.88 -7.65 -2.83
CA GLY A 155 -0.77 -9.05 -2.39
C GLY A 155 -1.95 -9.93 -2.81
N PRO A 156 -3.22 -9.53 -2.58
CA PRO A 156 -4.39 -10.25 -3.10
C PRO A 156 -4.45 -10.33 -4.63
N VAL A 157 -4.11 -9.25 -5.36
CA VAL A 157 -4.04 -9.28 -6.84
C VAL A 157 -2.98 -10.27 -7.31
N PHE A 158 -1.81 -10.30 -6.67
CA PHE A 158 -0.78 -11.31 -6.92
C PHE A 158 -1.26 -12.72 -6.62
N ALA A 159 -1.92 -12.95 -5.48
CA ALA A 159 -2.42 -14.26 -5.11
C ALA A 159 -3.49 -14.78 -6.07
N ALA A 160 -4.27 -13.89 -6.70
CA ALA A 160 -5.28 -14.24 -7.71
C ALA A 160 -4.64 -14.62 -9.05
N ASP A 161 -3.55 -13.97 -9.46
CA ASP A 161 -2.84 -14.28 -10.71
C ASP A 161 -1.31 -14.08 -10.54
N ARG A 162 -0.66 -15.11 -9.98
CA ARG A 162 0.80 -15.13 -9.79
C ARG A 162 1.58 -15.03 -11.09
N SER A 163 1.03 -15.58 -12.17
CA SER A 163 1.70 -15.60 -13.48
C SER A 163 1.79 -14.21 -14.08
N ALA A 164 0.67 -13.49 -14.13
CA ALA A 164 0.62 -12.14 -14.70
C ALA A 164 1.34 -11.12 -13.81
N VAL A 165 1.13 -11.19 -12.49
CA VAL A 165 1.64 -10.19 -11.54
C VAL A 165 3.10 -10.43 -11.15
N GLY A 166 3.57 -11.69 -11.18
CA GLY A 166 4.93 -12.05 -10.75
C GLY A 166 6.01 -11.24 -11.43
N GLY A 167 5.93 -11.07 -12.75
CA GLY A 167 6.89 -10.24 -13.50
C GLY A 167 6.85 -8.74 -13.15
N VAL A 168 5.73 -8.24 -12.66
CA VAL A 168 5.63 -6.87 -12.13
C VAL A 168 6.40 -6.75 -10.82
N LEU A 169 6.18 -7.70 -9.88
CA LEU A 169 6.89 -7.71 -8.60
C LEU A 169 8.41 -7.90 -8.78
N ASP A 170 8.82 -8.73 -9.75
CA ASP A 170 10.24 -8.94 -10.06
C ASP A 170 10.92 -7.62 -10.48
N ARG A 171 10.25 -6.80 -11.30
CA ARG A 171 10.75 -5.46 -11.67
C ARG A 171 10.75 -4.51 -10.48
N TRP A 172 9.71 -4.53 -9.65
CA TRP A 172 9.62 -3.67 -8.48
C TRP A 172 10.70 -3.98 -7.44
N ALA A 173 11.07 -5.25 -7.28
CA ALA A 173 12.08 -5.67 -6.31
C ALA A 173 13.47 -5.11 -6.59
N VAL A 174 13.75 -4.76 -7.85
CA VAL A 174 15.04 -4.20 -8.32
C VAL A 174 14.91 -2.74 -8.76
N ASP A 175 13.82 -2.07 -8.44
CA ASP A 175 13.60 -0.67 -8.81
C ASP A 175 14.75 0.22 -8.32
N PRO A 176 15.44 0.95 -9.21
CA PRO A 176 16.63 1.71 -8.82
C PRO A 176 16.30 2.99 -8.05
N ASP A 177 15.11 3.55 -8.27
CA ASP A 177 14.78 4.91 -7.88
C ASP A 177 13.98 4.98 -6.57
N SER A 178 13.18 3.94 -6.26
CA SER A 178 12.27 3.98 -5.13
C SER A 178 12.41 2.77 -4.20
N PHE A 179 12.90 3.00 -3.01
CA PHE A 179 12.88 1.98 -1.97
C PHE A 179 11.44 1.61 -1.53
N TRP A 180 10.46 2.50 -1.71
CA TRP A 180 9.05 2.18 -1.46
C TRP A 180 8.52 1.10 -2.41
N VAL A 181 8.90 1.17 -3.68
CA VAL A 181 8.52 0.16 -4.68
C VAL A 181 9.20 -1.19 -4.37
N ARG A 182 10.52 -1.19 -4.06
CA ARG A 182 11.23 -2.40 -3.60
C ARG A 182 10.61 -3.00 -2.34
N ARG A 183 10.23 -2.14 -1.39
CA ARG A 183 9.52 -2.56 -0.17
C ARG A 183 8.18 -3.20 -0.50
N ALA A 184 7.40 -2.59 -1.37
CA ALA A 184 6.07 -3.08 -1.76
C ALA A 184 6.14 -4.44 -2.45
N ALA A 185 7.13 -4.68 -3.30
CA ALA A 185 7.35 -5.99 -3.92
C ALA A 185 7.48 -7.12 -2.88
N MET A 186 8.27 -6.88 -1.82
CA MET A 186 8.43 -7.86 -0.74
C MET A 186 7.15 -8.00 0.09
N LEU A 187 6.50 -6.89 0.46
CA LEU A 187 5.31 -6.91 1.32
C LEU A 187 4.07 -7.49 0.62
N ALA A 188 3.99 -7.47 -0.71
CA ALA A 188 2.95 -8.15 -1.47
C ALA A 188 2.96 -9.68 -1.21
N LEU A 189 4.11 -10.26 -0.87
CA LEU A 189 4.26 -11.67 -0.57
C LEU A 189 3.94 -12.02 0.90
N LEU A 190 3.74 -11.03 1.78
CA LEU A 190 3.61 -11.23 3.23
C LEU A 190 2.49 -12.21 3.58
N VAL A 191 1.31 -12.05 2.99
CA VAL A 191 0.14 -12.89 3.32
C VAL A 191 0.28 -14.29 2.74
N PRO A 192 0.61 -14.49 1.46
CA PRO A 192 0.88 -15.83 0.89
C PRO A 192 1.94 -16.62 1.68
N LEU A 193 3.02 -15.97 2.07
CA LEU A 193 4.13 -16.61 2.81
C LEU A 193 3.75 -17.12 4.19
N ARG A 194 2.62 -16.71 4.76
CA ARG A 194 2.15 -17.23 6.07
C ARG A 194 1.79 -18.70 6.05
N THR A 195 1.35 -19.20 4.90
CA THR A 195 0.71 -20.53 4.78
C THR A 195 1.30 -21.41 3.70
N SER A 196 2.14 -20.89 2.80
CA SER A 196 2.71 -21.63 1.68
C SER A 196 4.20 -21.33 1.47
N ASP A 197 4.94 -22.32 0.95
CA ASP A 197 6.32 -22.15 0.47
C ASP A 197 6.39 -21.73 -0.99
N GLU A 198 5.26 -21.70 -1.69
CA GLU A 198 5.19 -21.44 -3.12
C GLU A 198 5.94 -20.16 -3.55
N ASP A 199 5.84 -19.11 -2.73
CA ASP A 199 6.45 -17.82 -3.00
C ASP A 199 7.75 -17.58 -2.20
N TRP A 200 8.28 -18.60 -1.49
CA TRP A 200 9.45 -18.44 -0.62
C TRP A 200 10.73 -18.11 -1.41
N ASP A 201 10.96 -18.81 -2.50
CA ASP A 201 12.14 -18.58 -3.36
C ASP A 201 12.09 -17.18 -3.99
N ARG A 202 10.89 -16.73 -4.39
CA ARG A 202 10.69 -15.36 -4.89
C ARG A 202 11.02 -14.34 -3.82
N PHE A 203 10.52 -14.53 -2.59
CA PHE A 203 10.87 -13.66 -1.47
C PHE A 203 12.39 -13.65 -1.21
N CYS A 204 13.04 -14.80 -1.17
CA CYS A 204 14.49 -14.88 -1.01
C CYS A 204 15.22 -14.16 -2.14
N GLY A 205 14.78 -14.31 -3.40
CA GLY A 205 15.31 -13.60 -4.54
C GLY A 205 15.24 -12.06 -4.41
N TYR A 206 14.21 -11.55 -3.74
CA TYR A 206 14.10 -10.11 -3.47
C TYR A 206 14.89 -9.69 -2.23
N ALA A 207 14.81 -10.45 -1.15
CA ALA A 207 15.37 -10.06 0.15
C ALA A 207 16.89 -10.16 0.20
N VAL A 208 17.49 -11.23 -0.37
CA VAL A 208 18.94 -11.50 -0.27
C VAL A 208 19.80 -10.40 -0.90
N PRO A 209 19.51 -9.88 -2.10
CA PRO A 209 20.24 -8.72 -2.65
C PRO A 209 20.14 -7.48 -1.75
N LEU A 210 19.00 -7.29 -1.09
CA LEU A 210 18.69 -6.11 -0.27
C LEU A 210 19.19 -6.18 1.18
N LEU A 211 19.79 -7.30 1.63
CA LEU A 211 20.31 -7.44 3.00
C LEU A 211 21.38 -6.42 3.35
N GLY A 212 22.19 -6.01 2.37
CA GLY A 212 23.23 -4.98 2.53
C GLY A 212 22.73 -3.54 2.44
N GLU A 213 21.47 -3.31 2.08
CA GLU A 213 20.93 -1.97 1.90
C GLU A 213 20.84 -1.21 3.23
N ARG A 214 21.13 0.11 3.17
CA ARG A 214 21.16 0.96 4.38
C ARG A 214 19.80 1.56 4.71
N GLU A 215 18.84 1.52 3.79
CA GLU A 215 17.51 2.06 3.99
C GLU A 215 16.79 1.32 5.13
N PHE A 216 16.37 2.09 6.14
CA PHE A 216 15.72 1.55 7.34
C PHE A 216 14.44 0.77 6.99
N PHE A 217 13.64 1.31 6.08
CA PHE A 217 12.35 0.71 5.72
C PHE A 217 12.50 -0.60 4.93
N ILE A 218 13.60 -0.79 4.19
CA ILE A 218 13.95 -2.07 3.56
C ILE A 218 14.34 -3.10 4.63
N ARG A 219 15.28 -2.74 5.51
CA ARG A 219 15.71 -3.60 6.61
C ARG A 219 14.54 -4.05 7.48
N LYS A 220 13.62 -3.11 7.76
CA LYS A 220 12.43 -3.37 8.55
C LYS A 220 11.46 -4.29 7.83
N ALA A 221 11.27 -4.15 6.52
CA ALA A 221 10.40 -5.01 5.72
C ALA A 221 10.86 -6.46 5.74
N ILE A 222 12.15 -6.70 5.45
CA ILE A 222 12.72 -8.05 5.48
C ILE A 222 12.52 -8.69 6.85
N GLY A 223 12.88 -7.96 7.92
CA GLY A 223 12.72 -8.46 9.28
C GLY A 223 11.26 -8.73 9.66
N TRP A 224 10.33 -7.86 9.25
CA TRP A 224 8.91 -8.05 9.52
C TRP A 224 8.35 -9.29 8.81
N ILE A 225 8.65 -9.48 7.53
CA ILE A 225 8.18 -10.65 6.78
C ILE A 225 8.71 -11.94 7.44
N LEU A 226 10.01 -12.01 7.71
CA LEU A 226 10.62 -13.16 8.39
C LEU A 226 9.98 -13.41 9.76
N ARG A 227 9.73 -12.37 10.56
CA ARG A 227 9.05 -12.47 11.85
C ARG A 227 7.61 -13.00 11.71
N ASP A 228 6.89 -12.54 10.72
CA ASP A 228 5.50 -12.93 10.52
C ASP A 228 5.39 -14.38 10.06
N VAL A 229 6.25 -14.80 9.15
CA VAL A 229 6.37 -16.19 8.67
C VAL A 229 6.79 -17.12 9.80
N SER A 230 7.79 -16.75 10.62
CA SER A 230 8.32 -17.58 11.69
C SER A 230 7.28 -18.01 12.75
N ARG A 231 6.19 -17.23 12.89
CA ARG A 231 5.10 -17.58 13.83
C ARG A 231 4.34 -18.84 13.45
N ARG A 232 4.31 -19.21 12.18
CA ARG A 232 3.58 -20.37 11.65
C ARG A 232 4.52 -21.37 11.01
N ARG A 233 5.61 -20.88 10.44
CA ARG A 233 6.57 -21.64 9.65
C ARG A 233 7.99 -21.25 10.05
N PRO A 234 8.50 -21.72 11.20
CA PRO A 234 9.81 -21.30 11.71
C PRO A 234 10.99 -21.83 10.90
N ASP A 235 10.88 -23.01 10.28
CA ASP A 235 12.03 -23.69 9.66
C ASP A 235 12.62 -22.98 8.46
N PRO A 236 11.83 -22.48 7.46
CA PRO A 236 12.37 -21.68 6.37
C PRO A 236 13.12 -20.44 6.89
N VAL A 237 12.59 -19.82 7.96
CA VAL A 237 13.22 -18.60 8.52
C VAL A 237 14.49 -18.96 9.29
N ARG A 238 14.56 -20.12 9.98
CA ARG A 238 15.81 -20.62 10.62
C ARG A 238 16.91 -20.83 9.56
N CYS A 239 16.58 -21.49 8.46
CA CYS A 239 17.51 -21.69 7.35
C CYS A 239 17.99 -20.36 6.78
N PHE A 240 17.09 -19.43 6.47
CA PHE A 240 17.43 -18.11 5.97
C PHE A 240 18.35 -17.34 6.92
N VAL A 241 18.04 -17.33 8.21
CA VAL A 241 18.87 -16.67 9.23
C VAL A 241 20.23 -17.35 9.36
N ALA A 242 20.31 -18.68 9.35
CA ALA A 242 21.57 -19.40 9.45
C ALA A 242 22.51 -19.08 8.27
N GLU A 243 21.96 -19.01 7.06
CA GLU A 243 22.73 -18.74 5.84
C GLU A 243 23.18 -17.29 5.69
N HIS A 244 22.33 -16.34 6.13
CA HIS A 244 22.54 -14.91 5.80
C HIS A 244 22.85 -14.02 7.00
N ARG A 245 23.02 -14.59 8.21
CA ARG A 245 23.17 -13.85 9.48
C ARG A 245 24.18 -12.70 9.41
N GLU A 246 25.35 -12.94 8.81
CA GLU A 246 26.45 -11.97 8.77
C GLU A 246 26.11 -10.75 7.89
N ARG A 247 25.23 -10.92 6.90
CA ARG A 247 24.76 -9.87 6.01
C ARG A 247 23.57 -9.12 6.55
N MET A 248 22.86 -9.69 7.54
CA MET A 248 21.65 -9.08 8.10
C MET A 248 21.98 -7.90 9.00
N SER A 249 21.23 -6.81 8.85
CA SER A 249 21.30 -5.69 9.78
C SER A 249 20.81 -6.11 11.18
N GLY A 250 21.26 -5.43 12.23
CA GLY A 250 20.77 -5.69 13.60
C GLY A 250 19.25 -5.54 13.73
N VAL A 251 18.61 -4.63 12.95
CA VAL A 251 17.14 -4.48 12.91
C VAL A 251 16.52 -5.72 12.28
N THR A 252 17.00 -6.11 11.11
CA THR A 252 16.50 -7.30 10.39
C THR A 252 16.61 -8.54 11.24
N LEU A 253 17.77 -8.77 11.85
CA LEU A 253 18.03 -9.97 12.66
C LEU A 253 17.11 -10.03 13.90
N ARG A 254 17.00 -8.94 14.67
CA ARG A 254 16.12 -8.90 15.85
C ARG A 254 14.66 -9.19 15.51
N GLU A 255 14.18 -8.63 14.39
CA GLU A 255 12.81 -8.91 13.95
C GLU A 255 12.66 -10.38 13.53
N ALA A 256 13.54 -10.89 12.67
CA ALA A 256 13.47 -12.24 12.13
C ALA A 256 13.51 -13.32 13.23
N THR A 257 14.34 -13.11 14.27
CA THR A 257 14.55 -14.11 15.33
C THR A 257 13.57 -14.02 16.49
N LYS A 258 12.66 -13.06 16.49
CA LYS A 258 11.77 -12.76 17.64
C LYS A 258 10.93 -13.95 18.11
N TYR A 259 10.61 -14.89 17.23
CA TYR A 259 9.78 -16.06 17.50
C TYR A 259 10.49 -17.39 17.09
N LEU A 260 11.81 -17.39 16.99
CA LEU A 260 12.62 -18.57 16.64
C LEU A 260 13.24 -19.27 17.85
N ALA A 261 12.79 -18.96 19.05
CA ALA A 261 13.27 -19.61 20.27
C ALA A 261 12.97 -21.11 20.30
#